data_b7eea53c152918ec8ff38ac855222927
#
_entry.id   b7eea53c152918ec8ff38ac855222927
#
_cell.length_a   1.000
_cell.length_b   1.000
_cell.length_c   1.000
_cell.angle_alpha   90.00
_cell.angle_beta   90.00
_cell.angle_gamma   90.00
#
_symmetry.space_group_name_H-M   'P 1'
#
loop_
_entity.id
_entity.type
_entity.pdbx_description
1 polymer ?
#
loop_
_entity_poly.entity_id
_entity_poly.type
_entity_poly.pdbx_seq_one_letter_code
_entity_poly.pdbx_strand_id
1 'polypeptide(L)'
;MSSELGAGAGAAGEAADDGAVMAAGVTAGDGAVAAAESAANDKPLGAPRGRRPRIRISCVDQLGHCRCHHGHKPGDVFDFDRDRGKMCSMACHVGFPYIDILRYGGTVPGNAPGTAKFCCPEVDTLNVWLAEIVEE
;
A
#
# COMPACT_ATOMS: atom_id res chain seq x y z
N MET A 1 -20.64 55.75 -6.11
CA MET A 1 -20.28 55.73 -4.69
C MET A 1 -19.45 54.49 -4.53
N SER A 2 -18.20 54.55 -4.79
CA SER A 2 -17.03 54.99 -4.00
C SER A 2 -16.66 53.97 -2.95
N SER A 3 -15.48 53.36 -3.24
CA SER A 3 -14.35 53.13 -2.31
C SER A 3 -14.47 51.90 -1.42
N GLU A 4 -13.46 51.07 -1.16
CA GLU A 4 -12.01 51.33 -1.07
C GLU A 4 -11.21 50.06 -1.16
N LEU A 5 -10.05 50.20 -1.74
CA LEU A 5 -8.93 49.26 -1.76
C LEU A 5 -8.26 49.18 -0.38
N GLY A 6 -8.01 47.99 0.10
CA GLY A 6 -7.15 47.73 1.27
C GLY A 6 -5.95 46.93 0.87
N ALA A 7 -4.84 47.57 0.54
CA ALA A 7 -3.54 46.97 0.38
C ALA A 7 -2.91 46.72 1.76
N GLY A 8 -2.53 45.48 2.03
CA GLY A 8 -1.74 45.09 3.18
C GLY A 8 -0.45 44.45 2.73
N ALA A 9 0.62 45.25 2.63
CA ALA A 9 1.99 44.75 2.50
C ALA A 9 2.51 44.37 3.90
N GLY A 10 3.17 43.23 4.01
CA GLY A 10 3.83 42.73 5.21
C GLY A 10 4.85 41.72 4.83
N ALA A 11 6.00 42.15 4.57
CA ALA A 11 7.30 42.02 5.24
C ALA A 11 7.94 40.63 5.11
N ALA A 12 9.04 40.64 4.33
CA ALA A 12 10.09 39.64 4.28
C ALA A 12 10.69 39.37 5.68
N GLY A 13 10.89 38.10 5.97
CA GLY A 13 11.69 37.59 7.08
C GLY A 13 12.69 36.60 6.53
N GLU A 14 13.87 37.10 6.14
CA GLU A 14 15.08 36.29 5.98
C GLU A 14 15.51 35.79 7.36
N ALA A 15 15.64 34.47 7.51
CA ALA A 15 16.45 33.85 8.53
C ALA A 15 17.32 32.78 7.88
N ALA A 16 18.54 33.17 7.58
CA ALA A 16 19.62 32.26 7.31
C ALA A 16 19.99 31.58 8.64
N ASP A 17 19.86 30.26 8.71
CA ASP A 17 20.48 29.46 9.78
C ASP A 17 21.55 28.56 9.15
N ASP A 18 22.80 28.96 9.32
CA ASP A 18 24.00 28.22 9.05
C ASP A 18 24.14 27.09 10.07
N GLY A 19 23.51 25.96 9.80
CA GLY A 19 23.65 24.72 10.57
C GLY A 19 24.94 23.99 10.21
N ALA A 20 25.99 24.20 10.99
CA ALA A 20 27.25 23.50 10.89
C ALA A 20 27.07 21.99 10.96
N VAL A 21 27.43 21.29 9.90
CA VAL A 21 27.48 19.81 9.81
C VAL A 21 28.70 19.36 10.65
N MET A 22 28.46 18.91 11.86
CA MET A 22 29.46 18.21 12.65
C MET A 22 29.71 16.85 12.01
N ALA A 23 30.88 16.69 11.43
CA ALA A 23 31.41 15.40 11.01
C ALA A 23 31.68 14.53 12.25
N ALA A 24 30.75 13.65 12.57
CA ALA A 24 30.97 12.60 13.55
C ALA A 24 31.87 11.53 12.91
N GLY A 25 33.08 11.42 13.44
CA GLY A 25 34.04 10.39 13.05
C GLY A 25 33.48 9.00 13.35
N VAL A 26 33.36 8.21 12.28
CA VAL A 26 33.07 6.79 12.37
C VAL A 26 34.34 6.08 12.80
N THR A 27 34.46 5.73 14.08
CA THR A 27 35.46 4.80 14.54
C THR A 27 35.08 3.41 14.03
N ALA A 28 35.94 2.83 13.19
CA ALA A 28 35.87 1.45 12.80
C ALA A 28 36.04 0.56 14.05
N GLY A 29 34.90 0.08 14.56
CA GLY A 29 34.90 -1.01 15.54
C GLY A 29 35.03 -2.32 14.79
N ASP A 30 36.13 -3.04 14.99
CA ASP A 30 36.30 -4.44 14.64
C ASP A 30 35.27 -5.29 15.39
N GLY A 31 34.03 -5.25 14.96
CA GLY A 31 32.98 -6.18 15.37
C GLY A 31 33.10 -7.44 14.52
N ALA A 32 33.69 -8.49 15.06
CA ALA A 32 33.59 -9.83 14.50
C ALA A 32 32.10 -10.15 14.35
N VAL A 33 31.57 -10.01 13.16
CA VAL A 33 30.25 -10.53 12.78
C VAL A 33 30.35 -12.06 12.85
N ALA A 34 29.88 -12.63 13.96
CA ALA A 34 29.63 -14.05 14.03
C ALA A 34 28.73 -14.38 12.85
N ALA A 35 29.28 -15.14 11.91
CA ALA A 35 28.51 -15.73 10.82
C ALA A 35 27.42 -16.60 11.47
N ALA A 36 26.22 -16.05 11.59
CA ALA A 36 25.05 -16.86 11.84
C ALA A 36 24.95 -17.79 10.64
N GLU A 37 25.32 -19.04 10.81
CA GLU A 37 25.03 -20.11 9.86
C GLU A 37 23.52 -20.04 9.63
N SER A 38 23.15 -19.45 8.50
CA SER A 38 21.86 -19.59 7.92
C SER A 38 21.66 -21.08 7.70
N ALA A 39 20.90 -21.74 8.57
CA ALA A 39 20.40 -23.06 8.30
C ALA A 39 19.65 -22.94 6.98
N ALA A 40 20.33 -23.29 5.91
CA ALA A 40 19.80 -23.32 4.56
C ALA A 40 18.51 -24.13 4.66
N ASN A 41 17.40 -23.47 4.32
CA ASN A 41 16.09 -24.11 4.22
C ASN A 41 16.19 -25.12 3.07
N ASP A 42 16.71 -26.30 3.39
CA ASP A 42 16.96 -27.42 2.48
C ASP A 42 15.64 -28.11 2.13
N LYS A 43 14.63 -27.32 1.82
CA LYS A 43 13.39 -27.80 1.25
C LYS A 43 13.68 -28.18 -0.20
N PRO A 44 13.54 -29.46 -0.58
CA PRO A 44 13.83 -29.90 -1.94
C PRO A 44 13.10 -29.02 -2.95
N LEU A 45 13.87 -28.51 -3.91
CA LEU A 45 13.35 -27.76 -5.05
C LEU A 45 12.43 -28.73 -5.84
N GLY A 46 11.12 -28.63 -5.66
CA GLY A 46 10.18 -29.55 -6.33
C GLY A 46 9.10 -30.16 -5.46
N ALA A 47 9.08 -29.88 -4.14
CA ALA A 47 7.89 -30.24 -3.35
C ALA A 47 6.64 -29.57 -3.95
N PRO A 48 5.54 -30.31 -4.20
CA PRO A 48 4.33 -29.73 -4.76
C PRO A 48 3.89 -28.55 -3.89
N ARG A 49 3.84 -27.36 -4.48
CA ARG A 49 3.32 -26.19 -3.79
C ARG A 49 1.85 -26.46 -3.56
N GLY A 50 1.40 -26.39 -2.31
CA GLY A 50 -0.02 -26.47 -1.98
C GLY A 50 -0.81 -25.50 -2.87
N ARG A 51 -2.06 -25.85 -3.15
CA ARG A 51 -2.96 -24.98 -3.93
C ARG A 51 -3.01 -23.60 -3.26
N ARG A 52 -2.79 -22.55 -4.03
CA ARG A 52 -2.90 -21.17 -3.51
C ARG A 52 -4.36 -20.90 -3.17
N PRO A 53 -4.65 -20.28 -2.03
CA PRO A 53 -6.02 -19.91 -1.71
C PRO A 53 -6.56 -18.93 -2.77
N ARG A 54 -7.83 -19.09 -3.11
CA ARG A 54 -8.52 -18.15 -3.99
C ARG A 54 -8.80 -16.86 -3.23
N ILE A 55 -8.66 -15.76 -3.94
CA ILE A 55 -8.91 -14.43 -3.36
C ILE A 55 -10.08 -13.79 -4.11
N ARG A 56 -11.11 -13.43 -3.35
CA ARG A 56 -12.20 -12.57 -3.81
C ARG A 56 -11.88 -11.13 -3.47
N ILE A 57 -12.11 -10.22 -4.41
CA ILE A 57 -11.96 -8.79 -4.20
C ILE A 57 -13.30 -8.12 -4.42
N SER A 58 -13.76 -7.37 -3.43
CA SER A 58 -15.04 -6.67 -3.49
C SER A 58 -14.81 -5.17 -3.31
N CYS A 59 -15.44 -4.34 -4.13
CA CYS A 59 -15.53 -2.90 -3.86
C CYS A 59 -16.58 -2.69 -2.77
N VAL A 60 -16.14 -2.30 -1.58
CA VAL A 60 -17.01 -2.20 -0.40
C VAL A 60 -17.47 -0.78 -0.12
N ASP A 61 -16.73 0.21 -0.61
CA ASP A 61 -17.07 1.62 -0.42
C ASP A 61 -16.43 2.48 -1.52
N GLN A 62 -16.94 3.69 -1.70
CA GLN A 62 -16.41 4.70 -2.60
C GLN A 62 -16.48 6.06 -1.93
N LEU A 63 -15.32 6.68 -1.75
CA LEU A 63 -15.17 8.01 -1.15
C LEU A 63 -14.79 9.01 -2.23
N GLY A 64 -15.22 10.26 -2.06
CA GLY A 64 -14.92 11.35 -3.00
C GLY A 64 -16.14 11.88 -3.72
N HIS A 65 -15.89 12.80 -4.65
CA HIS A 65 -16.96 13.60 -5.29
C HIS A 65 -17.24 13.18 -6.73
N CYS A 66 -16.35 12.39 -7.32
CA CYS A 66 -16.42 11.99 -8.71
C CYS A 66 -16.75 10.50 -8.84
N ARG A 67 -17.15 10.09 -10.04
CA ARG A 67 -17.24 8.67 -10.36
C ARG A 67 -15.86 8.12 -10.69
N CYS A 68 -15.62 6.87 -10.33
CA CYS A 68 -14.42 6.17 -10.75
C CYS A 68 -14.32 6.19 -12.29
N HIS A 69 -13.21 6.67 -12.83
CA HIS A 69 -13.00 6.75 -14.29
C HIS A 69 -12.98 5.36 -14.95
N HIS A 70 -12.69 4.32 -14.21
CA HIS A 70 -12.75 2.93 -14.67
C HIS A 70 -14.15 2.32 -14.55
N GLY A 71 -15.09 3.04 -13.93
CA GLY A 71 -16.48 2.61 -13.77
C GLY A 71 -16.76 1.70 -12.58
N HIS A 72 -15.77 1.42 -11.73
CA HIS A 72 -15.99 0.61 -10.53
C HIS A 72 -16.88 1.32 -9.52
N LYS A 73 -17.66 0.52 -8.78
CA LYS A 73 -18.62 1.00 -7.79
C LYS A 73 -18.76 -0.01 -6.65
N PRO A 74 -19.24 0.41 -5.49
CA PRO A 74 -19.60 -0.49 -4.40
C PRO A 74 -20.53 -1.61 -4.88
N GLY A 75 -20.20 -2.85 -4.48
CA GLY A 75 -20.89 -4.06 -4.92
C GLY A 75 -20.22 -4.81 -6.07
N ASP A 76 -19.25 -4.22 -6.77
CA ASP A 76 -18.45 -4.96 -7.75
C ASP A 76 -17.61 -6.03 -7.06
N VAL A 77 -17.60 -7.23 -7.64
CA VAL A 77 -16.90 -8.40 -7.08
C VAL A 77 -16.08 -9.08 -8.17
N PHE A 78 -14.85 -9.45 -7.85
CA PHE A 78 -13.90 -10.08 -8.75
C PHE A 78 -13.24 -11.29 -8.09
N ASP A 79 -13.00 -12.34 -8.88
CA ASP A 79 -12.03 -13.38 -8.54
C ASP A 79 -10.65 -12.89 -9.01
N PHE A 80 -9.73 -12.71 -8.08
CA PHE A 80 -8.43 -12.09 -8.41
C PHE A 80 -7.65 -12.85 -9.50
N ASP A 81 -7.77 -14.15 -9.57
CA ASP A 81 -7.04 -14.94 -10.57
C ASP A 81 -7.72 -14.96 -11.93
N ARG A 82 -9.05 -14.93 -11.97
CA ARG A 82 -9.84 -15.06 -13.19
C ARG A 82 -10.20 -13.71 -13.81
N ASP A 83 -10.47 -12.71 -12.96
CA ASP A 83 -11.03 -11.43 -13.38
C ASP A 83 -10.02 -10.27 -13.31
N ARG A 84 -8.74 -10.57 -13.13
CA ARG A 84 -7.69 -9.56 -12.99
C ARG A 84 -7.70 -8.51 -14.10
N GLY A 85 -7.94 -8.92 -15.32
CA GLY A 85 -8.04 -8.01 -16.47
C GLY A 85 -9.28 -7.10 -16.50
N LYS A 86 -10.25 -7.34 -15.62
CA LYS A 86 -11.46 -6.51 -15.49
C LYS A 86 -11.30 -5.45 -14.40
N MET A 87 -10.31 -5.57 -13.56
CA MET A 87 -10.04 -4.60 -12.50
C MET A 87 -9.17 -3.46 -13.03
N CYS A 88 -9.35 -2.28 -12.44
CA CYS A 88 -8.45 -1.16 -12.66
C CYS A 88 -7.00 -1.55 -12.33
N SER A 89 -6.07 -1.23 -13.22
CA SER A 89 -4.65 -1.54 -13.04
C SER A 89 -4.06 -0.91 -11.78
N MET A 90 -4.52 0.29 -11.40
CA MET A 90 -4.08 0.97 -10.18
C MET A 90 -4.57 0.23 -8.93
N ALA A 91 -5.84 -0.23 -8.92
CA ALA A 91 -6.36 -1.04 -7.83
C ALA A 91 -5.62 -2.37 -7.71
N CYS A 92 -5.32 -3.04 -8.83
CA CYS A 92 -4.49 -4.24 -8.85
C CYS A 92 -3.11 -3.97 -8.26
N HIS A 93 -2.44 -2.90 -8.71
CA HIS A 93 -1.08 -2.56 -8.27
C HIS A 93 -1.00 -2.40 -6.75
N VAL A 94 -1.91 -1.62 -6.17
CA VAL A 94 -1.96 -1.42 -4.71
C VAL A 94 -2.40 -2.69 -3.98
N GLY A 95 -3.32 -3.46 -4.55
CA GLY A 95 -3.85 -4.68 -3.95
C GLY A 95 -2.85 -5.83 -3.86
N PHE A 96 -1.87 -5.92 -4.77
CA PHE A 96 -0.93 -7.03 -4.86
C PHE A 96 -0.24 -7.39 -3.54
N PRO A 97 0.37 -6.44 -2.80
CA PRO A 97 1.03 -6.75 -1.53
C PRO A 97 0.07 -7.38 -0.50
N TYR A 98 -1.15 -6.89 -0.41
CA TYR A 98 -2.16 -7.41 0.51
C TYR A 98 -2.60 -8.82 0.13
N ILE A 99 -2.79 -9.06 -1.17
CA ILE A 99 -3.16 -10.37 -1.70
C ILE A 99 -2.06 -11.39 -1.44
N ASP A 100 -0.80 -11.01 -1.63
CA ASP A 100 0.34 -11.89 -1.37
C ASP A 100 0.47 -12.21 0.12
N ILE A 101 0.28 -11.23 1.01
CA ILE A 101 0.22 -11.49 2.45
C ILE A 101 -0.80 -12.59 2.76
N LEU A 102 -2.03 -12.46 2.25
CA LEU A 102 -3.08 -13.44 2.46
C LEU A 102 -2.73 -14.81 1.87
N ARG A 103 -2.17 -14.85 0.66
CA ARG A 103 -1.79 -16.10 -0.04
C ARG A 103 -0.69 -16.89 0.66
N TYR A 104 0.18 -16.19 1.36
CA TYR A 104 1.27 -16.82 2.11
C TYR A 104 0.93 -17.03 3.59
N GLY A 105 -0.35 -16.89 3.97
CA GLY A 105 -0.84 -17.17 5.32
C GLY A 105 -0.53 -16.05 6.32
N GLY A 106 -0.16 -14.87 5.83
CA GLY A 106 0.05 -13.69 6.66
C GLY A 106 -1.25 -13.02 7.06
N THR A 107 -1.14 -12.05 7.96
CA THR A 107 -2.25 -11.21 8.44
C THR A 107 -1.91 -9.73 8.26
N VAL A 108 -2.92 -8.94 7.94
CA VAL A 108 -2.78 -7.48 7.83
C VAL A 108 -3.29 -6.87 9.14
N PRO A 109 -2.47 -6.09 9.86
CA PRO A 109 -2.89 -5.46 11.11
C PRO A 109 -4.19 -4.64 10.93
N GLY A 110 -5.11 -4.76 11.89
CA GLY A 110 -6.39 -4.05 11.86
C GLY A 110 -7.46 -4.68 10.95
N ASN A 111 -7.17 -5.81 10.30
CA ASN A 111 -8.13 -6.56 9.51
C ASN A 111 -8.47 -7.90 10.18
N ALA A 112 -9.63 -8.45 9.87
CA ALA A 112 -9.99 -9.80 10.30
C ALA A 112 -9.05 -10.84 9.64
N PRO A 113 -8.78 -11.99 10.27
CA PRO A 113 -7.99 -13.05 9.68
C PRO A 113 -8.51 -13.45 8.29
N GLY A 114 -7.60 -13.64 7.33
CA GLY A 114 -7.96 -13.99 5.96
C GLY A 114 -8.53 -12.84 5.14
N THR A 115 -8.52 -11.61 5.66
CA THR A 115 -9.01 -10.42 4.95
C THR A 115 -7.98 -9.30 4.92
N ALA A 116 -8.08 -8.42 3.93
CA ALA A 116 -7.30 -7.20 3.84
C ALA A 116 -8.10 -6.09 3.15
N LYS A 117 -8.12 -4.90 3.73
CA LYS A 117 -8.69 -3.70 3.10
C LYS A 117 -7.59 -2.84 2.52
N PHE A 118 -7.83 -2.30 1.33
CA PHE A 118 -6.97 -1.32 0.69
C PHE A 118 -7.81 -0.36 -0.14
N CYS A 119 -7.25 0.76 -0.55
CA CYS A 119 -7.92 1.72 -1.43
C CYS A 119 -7.10 1.95 -2.70
N CYS A 120 -7.77 2.33 -3.79
CA CYS A 120 -7.06 2.79 -4.97
C CYS A 120 -6.44 4.17 -4.71
N PRO A 121 -5.34 4.52 -5.39
CA PRO A 121 -4.62 5.78 -5.16
C PRO A 121 -5.20 6.96 -5.95
N GLU A 122 -6.46 6.89 -6.38
CA GLU A 122 -7.13 7.98 -7.08
C GLU A 122 -7.54 9.05 -6.09
N VAL A 123 -7.15 10.31 -6.35
CA VAL A 123 -7.36 11.41 -5.40
C VAL A 123 -8.78 11.95 -5.39
N ASP A 124 -9.46 11.89 -6.53
CA ASP A 124 -10.83 12.43 -6.65
C ASP A 124 -11.91 11.41 -6.28
N THR A 125 -11.56 10.12 -6.35
CA THR A 125 -12.48 9.01 -6.06
C THR A 125 -11.70 7.81 -5.52
N LEU A 126 -11.80 7.59 -4.24
CA LEU A 126 -11.20 6.45 -3.56
C LEU A 126 -12.16 5.28 -3.52
N ASN A 127 -11.93 4.25 -4.30
CA ASN A 127 -12.62 2.97 -4.12
C ASN A 127 -11.94 2.19 -2.99
N VAL A 128 -12.72 1.76 -2.04
CA VAL A 128 -12.28 0.89 -0.93
C VAL A 128 -12.53 -0.56 -1.31
N TRP A 129 -11.49 -1.35 -1.30
CA TRP A 129 -11.49 -2.75 -1.68
C TRP A 129 -11.29 -3.65 -0.47
N LEU A 130 -11.99 -4.76 -0.45
CA LEU A 130 -11.80 -5.85 0.50
C LEU A 130 -11.33 -7.09 -0.27
N ALA A 131 -10.15 -7.56 0.06
CA ALA A 131 -9.65 -8.86 -0.37
C ALA A 131 -9.95 -9.90 0.71
N GLU A 132 -10.44 -11.06 0.32
CA GLU A 132 -10.83 -12.15 1.22
C GLU A 132 -10.36 -13.50 0.67
N ILE A 133 -9.83 -14.35 1.54
CA ILE A 133 -9.66 -15.77 1.21
C ILE A 133 -11.03 -16.41 1.12
N VAL A 134 -11.30 -17.08 -0.01
CA VAL A 134 -12.50 -17.91 -0.18
C VAL A 134 -12.09 -19.37 -0.15
N GLU A 135 -12.68 -20.12 0.76
CA GLU A 135 -12.57 -21.58 0.78
C GLU A 135 -13.38 -22.16 -0.37
N GLU A 136 -12.90 -23.24 -0.96
CA GLU A 136 -13.61 -23.98 -2.00
C GLU A 136 -14.61 -24.95 -1.40
#